data_7805d731e5880a4ad3a0e722df1f3dd7
#
_entry.id   7805d731e5880a4ad3a0e722df1f3dd7
#
_cell.length_a   1.000
_cell.length_b   1.000
_cell.length_c   1.000
_cell.angle_alpha   90.00
_cell.angle_beta   90.00
_cell.angle_gamma   90.00
#
_symmetry.space_group_name_H-M   'P 1'
#
loop_
_entity.id
_entity.type
_entity.pdbx_description
1 polymer ?
#
loop_
_entity_poly.entity_id
_entity_poly.type
_entity_poly.pdbx_seq_one_letter_code
_entity_poly.pdbx_strand_id
1 'polypeptide(L)'
;GAIFGYFGKQMAWTDGKYTYFRAAKDEKNQPLYVYTAMPTVLRQFYGGNDAVNTEDYKRIEMGRFLPWTDYPVYRFPADIIHWGNDSQQFVGRSPYNEETLLFDIESDYAQEHPLHDEALERHCIEQMKRCMAAHDALPEQYERLGI
;
A
#
# COMPACT_ATOMS: atom_id res chain seq x y z
N GLY A 1 3.38 -5.18 -18.35
CA GLY A 1 4.07 -4.76 -17.14
C GLY A 1 3.56 -5.47 -15.90
N ALA A 2 4.23 -5.27 -14.80
CA ALA A 2 3.87 -5.85 -13.51
C ALA A 2 3.92 -4.79 -12.41
N ILE A 3 3.08 -4.97 -11.37
CA ILE A 3 3.12 -4.17 -10.14
C ILE A 3 3.71 -5.01 -9.01
N PHE A 4 4.46 -4.36 -8.11
CA PHE A 4 5.05 -4.98 -6.93
C PHE A 4 5.26 -3.96 -5.82
N GLY A 5 5.64 -4.41 -4.63
CA GLY A 5 5.91 -3.54 -3.49
C GLY A 5 5.64 -4.20 -2.15
N TYR A 6 5.74 -3.42 -1.10
CA TYR A 6 5.41 -3.82 0.26
C TYR A 6 4.18 -3.08 0.76
N PHE A 7 3.40 -3.73 1.60
CA PHE A 7 2.24 -3.11 2.23
C PHE A 7 2.63 -1.80 2.95
N GLY A 8 1.92 -0.72 2.64
CA GLY A 8 2.15 0.59 3.25
C GLY A 8 3.40 1.34 2.75
N LYS A 9 4.10 0.80 1.76
CA LYS A 9 5.25 1.45 1.11
C LYS A 9 4.89 1.95 -0.29
N GLN A 10 5.88 2.39 -1.06
CA GLN A 10 5.71 2.72 -2.47
C GLN A 10 5.06 1.55 -3.22
N MET A 11 4.26 1.86 -4.22
CA MET A 11 3.88 0.90 -5.24
C MET A 11 4.82 1.04 -6.43
N ALA A 12 5.36 -0.07 -6.89
CA ALA A 12 6.22 -0.10 -8.06
C ALA A 12 5.52 -0.72 -9.26
N TRP A 13 5.88 -0.22 -10.44
CA TRP A 13 5.49 -0.78 -11.74
C TRP A 13 6.73 -0.91 -12.61
N THR A 14 6.78 -1.97 -13.44
CA THR A 14 7.83 -2.14 -14.44
C THR A 14 7.30 -2.81 -15.71
N ASP A 15 7.89 -2.47 -16.85
CA ASP A 15 7.71 -3.17 -18.13
C ASP A 15 8.96 -3.98 -18.55
N GLY A 16 9.99 -3.98 -17.70
CA GLY A 16 11.27 -4.63 -17.94
C GLY A 16 12.33 -3.67 -18.49
N LYS A 17 11.95 -2.48 -18.96
CA LYS A 17 12.85 -1.39 -19.34
C LYS A 17 12.84 -0.28 -18.30
N TYR A 18 11.64 0.17 -17.91
CA TYR A 18 11.46 1.18 -16.88
C TYR A 18 10.98 0.59 -15.57
N THR A 19 11.44 1.15 -14.47
CA THR A 19 10.88 0.88 -13.14
C THR A 19 10.45 2.19 -12.52
N TYR A 20 9.17 2.26 -12.15
CA TYR A 20 8.55 3.44 -11.56
C TYR A 20 8.05 3.11 -10.15
N PHE A 21 8.54 3.86 -9.17
CA PHE A 21 8.12 3.77 -7.77
C PHE A 21 7.23 4.96 -7.45
N ARG A 22 5.98 4.70 -7.14
CA ARG A 22 5.03 5.73 -6.75
C ARG A 22 4.90 5.76 -5.24
N ALA A 23 5.28 6.88 -4.64
CA ALA A 23 5.07 7.15 -3.23
C ALA A 23 3.59 7.49 -2.92
N ALA A 24 3.21 7.47 -1.65
CA ALA A 24 1.94 8.02 -1.22
C ALA A 24 1.86 9.53 -1.53
N LYS A 25 0.64 10.03 -1.72
CA LYS A 25 0.40 11.44 -2.04
C LYS A 25 0.92 12.42 -0.99
N ASP A 26 1.02 11.97 0.26
CA ASP A 26 1.49 12.76 1.39
C ASP A 26 2.09 11.86 2.49
N GLU A 27 2.72 12.51 3.49
CA GLU A 27 3.37 11.86 4.62
C GLU A 27 2.42 11.06 5.53
N LYS A 28 1.11 11.30 5.45
CA LYS A 28 0.11 10.57 6.24
C LYS A 28 -0.08 9.16 5.72
N ASN A 29 0.27 8.92 4.45
CA ASN A 29 0.17 7.61 3.82
C ASN A 29 -1.22 6.97 3.97
N GLN A 30 -2.27 7.77 3.79
CA GLN A 30 -3.65 7.37 3.99
C GLN A 30 -4.50 7.63 2.72
N PRO A 31 -5.59 6.89 2.53
CA PRO A 31 -6.10 5.80 3.36
C PRO A 31 -5.30 4.49 3.20
N LEU A 32 -5.12 3.76 4.28
CA LEU A 32 -4.46 2.46 4.27
C LEU A 32 -5.17 1.51 5.24
N TYR A 33 -5.66 0.38 4.73
CA TYR A 33 -6.47 -0.58 5.48
C TYR A 33 -5.94 -2.01 5.33
N VAL A 34 -6.22 -2.82 6.35
CA VAL A 34 -6.10 -4.27 6.28
C VAL A 34 -7.49 -4.89 6.34
N TYR A 35 -7.73 -5.84 5.45
CA TYR A 35 -8.99 -6.57 5.36
C TYR A 35 -8.79 -8.01 5.80
N THR A 36 -9.67 -8.52 6.63
CA THR A 36 -9.62 -9.92 7.08
C THR A 36 -11.00 -10.46 7.44
N ALA A 37 -11.26 -11.71 7.08
CA ALA A 37 -12.42 -12.44 7.57
C ALA A 37 -12.19 -13.03 8.98
N MET A 38 -10.90 -13.08 9.41
CA MET A 38 -10.51 -13.65 10.69
C MET A 38 -9.71 -12.61 11.49
N PRO A 39 -10.35 -11.88 12.42
CA PRO A 39 -9.73 -10.79 13.16
C PRO A 39 -8.77 -11.27 14.27
N THR A 40 -8.48 -12.57 14.32
CA THR A 40 -7.62 -13.18 15.32
C THR A 40 -6.48 -13.94 14.67
N VAL A 41 -5.31 -13.97 15.30
CA VAL A 41 -4.18 -14.83 14.96
C VAL A 41 -3.95 -15.81 16.10
N LEU A 42 -4.26 -17.10 15.88
CA LEU A 42 -4.05 -18.23 16.77
C LEU A 42 -4.42 -18.03 18.26
N ARG A 43 -3.90 -17.02 18.93
CA ARG A 43 -4.08 -16.80 20.37
C ARG A 43 -4.43 -15.37 20.77
N GLN A 44 -4.54 -14.46 19.80
CA GLN A 44 -4.77 -13.04 20.11
C GLN A 44 -5.60 -12.36 19.03
N PHE A 45 -6.18 -11.23 19.37
CA PHE A 45 -6.85 -10.37 18.42
C PHE A 45 -5.81 -9.75 17.45
N TYR A 46 -6.24 -9.46 16.24
CA TYR A 46 -5.38 -8.80 15.25
C TYR A 46 -5.01 -7.40 15.78
N GLY A 47 -3.73 -7.19 16.10
CA GLY A 47 -3.29 -5.95 16.73
C GLY A 47 -2.27 -6.13 17.84
N GLY A 48 -1.91 -7.37 18.16
CA GLY A 48 -0.82 -7.68 19.08
C GLY A 48 -1.21 -7.70 20.56
N ASN A 49 -0.21 -7.87 21.43
CA ASN A 49 -0.39 -7.98 22.87
C ASN A 49 -0.66 -6.65 23.58
N ASP A 50 -0.28 -5.54 22.94
CA ASP A 50 -0.55 -4.22 23.48
C ASP A 50 -1.94 -3.83 23.07
N ALA A 51 -2.80 -3.73 24.04
CA ALA A 51 -4.22 -3.50 23.86
C ALA A 51 -4.48 -2.39 22.85
N VAL A 52 -5.05 -2.78 21.71
CA VAL A 52 -5.82 -1.84 20.90
C VAL A 52 -6.75 -1.13 21.90
N ASN A 53 -6.60 0.16 22.07
CA ASN A 53 -7.40 0.88 23.04
C ASN A 53 -8.88 0.91 22.59
N THR A 54 -9.78 1.25 23.50
CA THR A 54 -11.22 1.23 23.22
C THR A 54 -11.59 2.15 22.04
N GLU A 55 -10.86 3.22 21.82
CA GLU A 55 -11.10 4.16 20.71
C GLU A 55 -10.66 3.55 19.37
N ASP A 56 -9.58 2.80 19.35
CA ASP A 56 -9.13 2.09 18.14
C ASP A 56 -10.16 1.02 17.72
N TYR A 57 -10.77 0.31 18.67
CA TYR A 57 -11.83 -0.65 18.35
C TYR A 57 -13.02 0.00 17.65
N LYS A 58 -13.37 1.22 17.99
CA LYS A 58 -14.45 1.96 17.33
C LYS A 58 -14.15 2.30 15.86
N ARG A 59 -12.90 2.24 15.45
CA ARG A 59 -12.44 2.50 14.09
C ARG A 59 -12.44 1.24 13.21
N ILE A 60 -12.65 0.06 13.81
CA ILE A 60 -12.76 -1.20 13.08
C ILE A 60 -14.18 -1.30 12.54
N GLU A 61 -14.30 -1.56 11.26
CA GLU A 61 -15.57 -1.70 10.59
C GLU A 61 -15.78 -3.14 10.09
N MET A 62 -17.01 -3.58 10.00
CA MET A 62 -17.37 -4.85 9.36
C MET A 62 -18.33 -4.57 8.22
N GLY A 63 -18.02 -5.09 7.03
CA GLY A 63 -18.83 -4.85 5.85
C GLY A 63 -18.33 -5.60 4.61
N ARG A 64 -19.01 -5.36 3.48
CA ARG A 64 -18.66 -5.93 2.18
C ARG A 64 -17.82 -4.92 1.42
N PHE A 65 -16.52 -4.89 1.70
CA PHE A 65 -15.59 -3.93 1.13
C PHE A 65 -14.85 -4.45 -0.10
N LEU A 66 -14.84 -5.78 -0.28
CA LEU A 66 -14.04 -6.42 -1.33
C LEU A 66 -14.93 -6.80 -2.52
N PRO A 67 -14.62 -6.34 -3.74
CA PRO A 67 -15.50 -6.54 -4.90
C PRO A 67 -15.56 -8.00 -5.39
N TRP A 68 -14.63 -8.84 -4.96
CA TRP A 68 -14.54 -10.24 -5.36
C TRP A 68 -15.21 -11.22 -4.39
N THR A 69 -15.87 -10.74 -3.33
CA THR A 69 -16.58 -11.59 -2.37
C THR A 69 -17.78 -10.90 -1.75
N ASP A 70 -18.86 -11.67 -1.55
CA ASP A 70 -20.04 -11.22 -0.81
C ASP A 70 -19.93 -11.42 0.71
N TYR A 71 -18.85 -12.05 1.17
CA TYR A 71 -18.62 -12.23 2.60
C TYR A 71 -18.26 -10.91 3.26
N PRO A 72 -18.87 -10.60 4.41
CA PRO A 72 -18.44 -9.47 5.20
C PRO A 72 -17.04 -9.73 5.78
N VAL A 73 -16.20 -8.71 5.71
CA VAL A 73 -14.85 -8.74 6.28
C VAL A 73 -14.68 -7.59 7.26
N TYR A 74 -13.74 -7.72 8.17
CA TYR A 74 -13.29 -6.61 8.99
C TYR A 74 -12.34 -5.74 8.19
N ARG A 75 -12.47 -4.42 8.33
CA ARG A 75 -11.58 -3.39 7.81
C ARG A 75 -10.91 -2.68 8.96
N PHE A 76 -9.61 -2.79 9.04
CA PHE A 76 -8.79 -2.19 10.08
C PHE A 76 -7.98 -1.04 9.47
N PRO A 77 -8.05 0.19 10.02
CA PRO A 77 -7.05 1.19 9.71
C PRO A 77 -5.64 0.66 10.03
N ALA A 78 -4.71 0.83 9.11
CA ALA A 78 -3.38 0.22 9.24
C ALA A 78 -2.59 0.74 10.46
N ASP A 79 -2.86 1.97 10.88
CA ASP A 79 -2.20 2.61 12.02
C ASP A 79 -2.56 2.03 13.38
N ILE A 80 -3.65 1.24 13.48
CA ILE A 80 -4.02 0.56 14.74
C ILE A 80 -3.51 -0.86 14.83
N ILE A 81 -2.91 -1.40 13.75
CA ILE A 81 -2.42 -2.78 13.72
C ILE A 81 -0.97 -2.82 14.18
N HIS A 82 -0.70 -3.66 15.17
CA HIS A 82 0.64 -3.93 15.70
C HIS A 82 1.12 -5.30 15.24
N TRP A 83 2.17 -5.33 14.44
CA TRP A 83 2.75 -6.57 13.90
C TRP A 83 3.98 -7.01 14.68
N GLY A 84 3.91 -7.07 16.00
CA GLY A 84 5.06 -7.41 16.84
C GLY A 84 6.06 -6.25 17.01
N ASN A 85 7.16 -6.50 17.72
CA ASN A 85 8.09 -5.44 18.16
C ASN A 85 8.85 -4.72 17.02
N ASP A 86 9.04 -5.37 15.86
CA ASP A 86 9.82 -4.80 14.74
C ASP A 86 8.94 -4.24 13.60
N SER A 87 7.65 -4.39 13.70
CA SER A 87 6.73 -4.13 12.60
C SER A 87 6.25 -2.68 12.49
N GLN A 88 6.67 -1.81 13.38
CA GLN A 88 6.41 -0.37 13.25
C GLN A 88 6.91 0.19 11.90
N GLN A 89 7.90 -0.47 11.29
CA GLN A 89 8.43 -0.09 9.97
C GLN A 89 7.49 -0.45 8.82
N PHE A 90 6.56 -1.38 9.01
CA PHE A 90 5.72 -1.89 7.92
C PHE A 90 4.29 -1.37 7.92
N VAL A 91 3.82 -0.77 8.99
CA VAL A 91 2.41 -0.44 9.15
C VAL A 91 2.22 0.98 9.61
N GLY A 92 2.25 1.93 8.73
CA GLY A 92 1.68 3.27 8.88
C GLY A 92 2.04 4.14 10.10
N ARG A 93 2.86 3.64 11.03
CA ARG A 93 3.30 4.33 12.26
C ARG A 93 4.69 4.92 12.17
N SER A 94 5.53 4.40 11.27
CA SER A 94 6.81 5.06 10.96
C SER A 94 6.56 6.28 10.10
N PRO A 95 7.36 7.33 10.26
CA PRO A 95 7.31 8.43 9.32
C PRO A 95 7.43 7.90 7.90
N TYR A 96 6.46 8.26 7.05
CA TYR A 96 6.50 7.90 5.65
C TYR A 96 7.47 8.86 4.96
N ASN A 97 8.58 8.32 4.46
CA ASN A 97 9.66 9.09 3.84
C ASN A 97 10.06 8.57 2.46
N GLU A 98 9.16 7.84 1.82
CA GLU A 98 9.41 7.32 0.47
C GLU A 98 9.23 8.42 -0.58
N GLU A 99 10.03 8.36 -1.63
CA GLU A 99 9.99 9.29 -2.75
C GLU A 99 9.45 8.61 -4.01
N THR A 100 8.85 9.40 -4.90
CA THR A 100 8.49 8.92 -6.23
C THR A 100 9.75 8.93 -7.11
N LEU A 101 10.09 7.77 -7.69
CA LEU A 101 11.32 7.58 -8.45
C LEU A 101 11.03 6.83 -9.76
N LEU A 102 11.77 7.17 -10.81
CA LEU A 102 11.68 6.54 -12.12
C LEU A 102 13.09 6.19 -12.62
N PHE A 103 13.28 4.98 -13.11
CA PHE A 103 14.58 4.50 -13.60
C PHE A 103 14.45 3.82 -14.98
N ASP A 104 15.47 3.98 -15.83
CA ASP A 104 15.69 3.13 -16.99
C ASP A 104 16.67 2.02 -16.60
N ILE A 105 16.16 0.82 -16.35
CA ILE A 105 16.97 -0.30 -15.86
C ILE A 105 17.82 -0.98 -16.94
N GLU A 106 17.64 -0.64 -18.22
CA GLU A 106 18.56 -1.09 -19.27
C GLU A 106 19.90 -0.33 -19.22
N SER A 107 19.83 0.98 -18.91
CA SER A 107 21.02 1.83 -18.83
C SER A 107 21.55 2.01 -17.41
N ASP A 108 20.68 1.85 -16.39
CA ASP A 108 20.98 2.00 -14.97
C ASP A 108 20.40 0.83 -14.16
N TYR A 109 20.99 -0.34 -14.31
CA TYR A 109 20.55 -1.56 -13.62
C TYR A 109 20.60 -1.42 -12.10
N ALA A 110 21.54 -0.65 -11.55
CA ALA A 110 21.69 -0.42 -10.12
C ALA A 110 20.66 0.58 -9.55
N GLN A 111 19.92 1.28 -10.42
CA GLN A 111 18.91 2.29 -10.05
C GLN A 111 19.50 3.39 -9.14
N GLU A 112 20.65 3.92 -9.56
CA GLU A 112 21.36 4.98 -8.84
C GLU A 112 21.04 6.39 -9.37
N HIS A 113 20.49 6.49 -10.59
CA HIS A 113 20.27 7.74 -11.30
C HIS A 113 18.82 7.88 -11.75
N PRO A 114 17.92 8.39 -10.88
CA PRO A 114 16.52 8.55 -11.22
C PRO A 114 16.31 9.53 -12.39
N LEU A 115 15.39 9.20 -13.27
CA LEU A 115 14.99 10.03 -14.40
C LEU A 115 13.96 11.09 -13.94
N HIS A 116 14.04 12.26 -14.60
CA HIS A 116 13.08 13.34 -14.46
C HIS A 116 12.42 13.62 -15.82
N ASP A 117 11.44 12.82 -16.19
CA ASP A 117 10.67 12.93 -17.44
C ASP A 117 9.18 12.84 -17.14
N GLU A 118 8.49 13.98 -17.14
CA GLU A 118 7.06 14.06 -16.85
C GLU A 118 6.19 13.29 -17.85
N ALA A 119 6.59 13.18 -19.11
CA ALA A 119 5.81 12.47 -20.12
C ALA A 119 5.91 10.96 -19.88
N LEU A 120 7.10 10.47 -19.57
CA LEU A 120 7.35 9.08 -19.22
C LEU A 120 6.69 8.72 -17.88
N GLU A 121 6.76 9.63 -16.89
CA GLU A 121 6.07 9.42 -15.60
C GLU A 121 4.56 9.26 -15.79
N ARG A 122 3.93 10.15 -16.56
CA ARG A 122 2.49 10.01 -16.89
C ARG A 122 2.18 8.68 -17.54
N HIS A 123 3.03 8.24 -18.48
CA HIS A 123 2.88 6.92 -19.10
C HIS A 123 2.93 5.79 -18.06
N CYS A 124 3.93 5.80 -17.17
CA CYS A 124 4.08 4.81 -16.11
C CYS A 124 2.86 4.78 -15.17
N ILE A 125 2.34 5.95 -14.78
CA ILE A 125 1.11 6.06 -13.97
C ILE A 125 -0.07 5.39 -14.68
N GLU A 126 -0.29 5.67 -15.96
CA GLU A 126 -1.40 5.05 -16.70
C GLU A 126 -1.26 3.53 -16.83
N GLN A 127 -0.04 3.02 -17.02
CA GLN A 127 0.20 1.58 -17.04
C GLN A 127 0.02 0.95 -15.65
N MET A 128 0.51 1.60 -14.61
CA MET A 128 0.28 1.19 -13.22
C MET A 128 -1.22 1.09 -12.90
N LYS A 129 -2.00 2.13 -13.25
CA LYS A 129 -3.47 2.14 -13.07
C LYS A 129 -4.15 0.97 -13.80
N ARG A 130 -3.71 0.66 -15.02
CA ARG A 130 -4.24 -0.49 -15.77
C ARG A 130 -3.95 -1.82 -15.08
N CYS A 131 -2.72 -1.99 -14.58
CA CYS A 131 -2.35 -3.19 -13.80
C CYS A 131 -3.16 -3.27 -12.50
N MET A 132 -3.30 -2.17 -11.78
CA MET A 132 -4.09 -2.11 -10.55
C MET A 132 -5.55 -2.50 -10.81
N ALA A 133 -6.16 -1.95 -11.86
CA ALA A 133 -7.54 -2.27 -12.24
C ALA A 133 -7.71 -3.74 -12.66
N ALA A 134 -6.73 -4.31 -13.36
CA ALA A 134 -6.75 -5.70 -13.78
C ALA A 134 -6.61 -6.70 -12.60
N HIS A 135 -6.16 -6.22 -11.45
CA HIS A 135 -5.98 -6.99 -10.22
C HIS A 135 -6.89 -6.52 -9.07
N ASP A 136 -8.04 -5.92 -9.42
CA ASP A 136 -9.10 -5.52 -8.48
C ASP A 136 -8.62 -4.63 -7.34
N ALA A 137 -7.64 -3.73 -7.60
CA ALA A 137 -7.16 -2.80 -6.61
C ALA A 137 -8.31 -1.89 -6.11
N LEU A 138 -8.41 -1.77 -4.80
CA LEU A 138 -9.47 -1.01 -4.17
C LEU A 138 -9.29 0.50 -4.38
N PRO A 139 -10.39 1.28 -4.44
CA PRO A 139 -10.35 2.73 -4.71
C PRO A 139 -9.42 3.52 -3.80
N GLU A 140 -9.31 3.12 -2.52
CA GLU A 140 -8.44 3.78 -1.56
C GLU A 140 -6.94 3.68 -1.93
N GLN A 141 -6.53 2.67 -2.73
CA GLN A 141 -5.14 2.59 -3.17
C GLN A 141 -4.81 3.70 -4.19
N TYR A 142 -5.74 4.01 -5.09
CA TYR A 142 -5.59 5.14 -6.02
C TYR A 142 -5.56 6.46 -5.26
N GLU A 143 -6.48 6.62 -4.29
CA GLU A 143 -6.52 7.81 -3.43
C GLU A 143 -5.21 7.99 -2.65
N ARG A 144 -4.68 6.92 -2.05
CA ARG A 144 -3.42 6.93 -1.28
C ARG A 144 -2.23 7.35 -2.14
N LEU A 145 -2.16 6.85 -3.37
CA LEU A 145 -1.08 7.14 -4.31
C LEU A 145 -1.27 8.47 -5.07
N GLY A 146 -2.46 9.09 -5.00
CA GLY A 146 -2.77 10.32 -5.71
C GLY A 146 -2.75 10.16 -7.23
N ILE A 147 -3.32 9.07 -7.75
CA ILE A 147 -3.34 8.73 -9.18
C ILE A 147 -4.73 8.38 -9.68
#